data_520972054d4b11fb3307a1f33c48d2f0
#
_entry.id   520972054d4b11fb3307a1f33c48d2f0
#
_cell.length_a   1.000
_cell.length_b   1.000
_cell.length_c   1.000
_cell.angle_alpha   90.00
_cell.angle_beta   90.00
_cell.angle_gamma   90.00
#
_symmetry.space_group_name_H-M   'P 1'
#
loop_
_entity.id
_entity.type
_entity.pdbx_description
1 polymer ?
#
loop_
_entity_poly.entity_id
_entity_poly.type
_entity_poly.pdbx_seq_one_letter_code
_entity_poly.pdbx_strand_id
1 'polypeptide(L)'
;VEREKAGKLARLPWDDMAQDDGEPAWLDWAKRLQTMAQTGLTYCRDPYDIGRYHEIAEIAAAMMARGSDTPVEHVRDMFAGETGHATPKVDVRTAVFRPGARGVEILLVREKSDGLWTLPGGWADVGESPSEAAAREVLEESGYVVRITRLLAVFDKRKHPHPPQAFYVYKLFFAAEIVSSDETGGDGKETDAVAFFAPDLLPPLSVKRALPGQIATLFALHAAGAAAATLFD
;
A
#
# COMPACT_ATOMS: atom_id res chain seq x y z
N VAL A 1 16.43 -43.92 32.64
CA VAL A 1 15.06 -43.70 32.14
C VAL A 1 14.57 -42.37 32.67
N GLU A 2 15.06 -41.25 32.13
CA GLU A 2 14.51 -39.90 32.36
C GLU A 2 15.22 -38.86 31.44
N ARG A 3 15.05 -39.02 30.15
CA ARG A 3 15.41 -37.99 29.14
C ARG A 3 14.50 -38.11 27.92
N GLU A 4 13.22 -37.91 28.15
CA GLU A 4 12.27 -37.86 27.02
C GLU A 4 11.01 -37.08 27.41
N LYS A 5 11.19 -35.80 27.70
CA LYS A 5 10.11 -34.77 27.68
C LYS A 5 10.71 -33.40 27.40
N ALA A 6 11.48 -33.27 26.32
CA ALA A 6 11.60 -31.97 25.68
C ALA A 6 10.29 -31.73 24.94
N GLY A 7 9.33 -31.11 25.63
CA GLY A 7 8.09 -30.66 25.01
C GLY A 7 8.44 -29.86 23.77
N LYS A 8 7.83 -30.19 22.63
CA LYS A 8 7.84 -29.31 21.48
C LYS A 8 7.40 -27.95 21.97
N LEU A 9 8.33 -26.98 22.01
CA LEU A 9 7.98 -25.57 22.16
C LEU A 9 6.88 -25.29 21.13
N ALA A 10 5.72 -24.81 21.62
CA ALA A 10 4.67 -24.39 20.72
C ALA A 10 5.29 -23.41 19.71
N ARG A 11 5.05 -23.62 18.42
CA ARG A 11 5.46 -22.67 17.39
C ARG A 11 4.98 -21.29 17.80
N LEU A 12 5.91 -20.40 17.96
CA LEU A 12 5.59 -19.02 18.31
C LEU A 12 5.15 -18.28 17.04
N PRO A 13 4.26 -17.28 17.13
CA PRO A 13 3.73 -16.57 15.97
C PRO A 13 4.79 -16.02 15.01
N TRP A 14 6.03 -15.90 15.45
CA TRP A 14 7.17 -15.42 14.66
C TRP A 14 7.97 -16.54 13.96
N ASP A 15 7.73 -17.83 14.27
CA ASP A 15 8.39 -18.94 13.58
C ASP A 15 7.89 -19.12 12.13
N ASP A 16 6.65 -18.66 11.86
CA ASP A 16 6.06 -18.66 10.52
C ASP A 16 6.35 -17.35 9.72
N MET A 17 7.12 -16.42 10.31
CA MET A 17 7.40 -15.09 9.74
C MET A 17 8.60 -15.05 8.80
N ALA A 18 9.24 -16.19 8.54
CA ALA A 18 10.25 -16.33 7.50
C ALA A 18 9.63 -16.79 6.16
N GLN A 19 8.39 -16.34 5.86
CA GLN A 19 7.88 -16.48 4.51
C GLN A 19 8.63 -15.47 3.64
N ASP A 20 9.16 -15.96 2.54
CA ASP A 20 9.87 -15.20 1.52
C ASP A 20 8.85 -14.33 0.75
N ASP A 21 8.37 -13.27 1.42
CA ASP A 21 7.43 -12.29 0.87
C ASP A 21 8.12 -11.30 -0.10
N GLY A 22 9.36 -11.61 -0.49
CA GLY A 22 10.18 -10.76 -1.35
C GLY A 22 10.76 -9.53 -0.63
N GLU A 23 10.45 -9.32 0.65
CA GLU A 23 11.02 -8.26 1.46
C GLU A 23 12.26 -8.77 2.22
N PRO A 24 13.41 -8.07 2.19
CA PRO A 24 14.58 -8.47 2.95
C PRO A 24 14.28 -8.55 4.46
N ALA A 25 14.70 -9.63 5.13
CA ALA A 25 14.43 -9.87 6.55
C ALA A 25 14.90 -8.70 7.45
N TRP A 26 16.02 -8.05 7.11
CA TRP A 26 16.52 -6.89 7.87
C TRP A 26 15.51 -5.72 7.83
N LEU A 27 14.79 -5.54 6.74
CA LEU A 27 13.81 -4.46 6.60
C LEU A 27 12.54 -4.76 7.42
N ASP A 28 12.05 -6.00 7.40
CA ASP A 28 10.95 -6.41 8.28
C ASP A 28 11.31 -6.21 9.75
N TRP A 29 12.51 -6.64 10.16
CA TRP A 29 12.97 -6.43 11.55
C TRP A 29 13.06 -4.96 11.92
N ALA A 30 13.63 -4.14 11.04
CA ALA A 30 13.75 -2.70 11.29
C ALA A 30 12.38 -2.02 11.40
N LYS A 31 11.43 -2.34 10.53
CA LYS A 31 10.05 -1.83 10.60
C LYS A 31 9.35 -2.25 11.89
N ARG A 32 9.54 -3.48 12.34
CA ARG A 32 8.96 -3.99 13.59
C ARG A 32 9.56 -3.28 14.80
N LEU A 33 10.86 -3.09 14.84
CA LEU A 33 11.53 -2.34 15.90
C LEU A 33 11.03 -0.90 15.95
N GLN A 34 10.95 -0.23 14.79
CA GLN A 34 10.40 1.13 14.70
C GLN A 34 8.95 1.20 15.22
N THR A 35 8.10 0.25 14.82
CA THR A 35 6.71 0.18 15.24
C THR A 35 6.56 -0.04 16.76
N MET A 36 7.39 -0.93 17.32
CA MET A 36 7.42 -1.19 18.75
C MET A 36 7.88 0.05 19.54
N ALA A 37 8.91 0.72 19.05
CA ALA A 37 9.43 1.94 19.67
C ALA A 37 8.40 3.05 19.67
N GLN A 38 7.78 3.35 18.54
CA GLN A 38 6.73 4.35 18.39
C GLN A 38 5.54 4.07 19.33
N THR A 39 5.04 2.84 19.32
CA THR A 39 3.94 2.42 20.20
C THR A 39 4.34 2.49 21.67
N GLY A 40 5.55 2.03 22.03
CA GLY A 40 6.09 2.11 23.36
C GLY A 40 6.18 3.55 23.88
N LEU A 41 6.75 4.46 23.10
CA LEU A 41 6.85 5.89 23.42
C LEU A 41 5.48 6.54 23.64
N THR A 42 4.44 6.06 22.97
CA THR A 42 3.07 6.56 23.13
C THR A 42 2.49 6.24 24.51
N TYR A 43 2.71 5.04 25.03
CA TYR A 43 2.04 4.54 26.23
C TYR A 43 2.93 4.52 27.47
N CYS A 44 4.26 4.41 27.32
CA CYS A 44 5.19 4.36 28.42
C CYS A 44 5.25 5.68 29.21
N ARG A 45 5.47 5.58 30.52
CA ARG A 45 5.65 6.74 31.41
C ARG A 45 6.94 6.66 32.21
N ASP A 46 7.54 5.49 32.28
CA ASP A 46 8.80 5.29 32.98
C ASP A 46 9.95 5.90 32.16
N PRO A 47 10.81 6.77 32.75
CA PRO A 47 11.88 7.44 32.01
C PRO A 47 12.96 6.50 31.50
N TYR A 48 13.19 5.37 32.16
CA TYR A 48 14.18 4.39 31.70
C TYR A 48 13.66 3.62 30.49
N ASP A 49 12.38 3.28 30.48
CA ASP A 49 11.76 2.62 29.32
C ASP A 49 11.62 3.57 28.14
N ILE A 50 11.29 4.85 28.37
CA ILE A 50 11.32 5.89 27.32
C ILE A 50 12.70 5.95 26.68
N GLY A 51 13.78 5.96 27.47
CA GLY A 51 15.14 5.92 26.96
C GLY A 51 15.43 4.68 26.10
N ARG A 52 14.97 3.50 26.53
CA ARG A 52 15.12 2.25 25.79
C ARG A 52 14.36 2.27 24.45
N TYR A 53 13.14 2.81 24.42
CA TYR A 53 12.37 2.93 23.16
C TYR A 53 13.00 3.90 22.20
N HIS A 54 13.61 5.00 22.65
CA HIS A 54 14.39 5.88 21.79
C HIS A 54 15.61 5.14 21.21
N GLU A 55 16.32 4.35 22.01
CA GLU A 55 17.44 3.55 21.52
C GLU A 55 17.00 2.51 20.49
N ILE A 56 15.85 1.84 20.69
CA ILE A 56 15.28 0.90 19.73
C ILE A 56 14.94 1.61 18.41
N ALA A 57 14.37 2.81 18.44
CA ALA A 57 14.08 3.61 17.24
C ALA A 57 15.37 3.97 16.47
N GLU A 58 16.43 4.36 17.19
CA GLU A 58 17.74 4.66 16.58
C GLU A 58 18.38 3.43 15.94
N ILE A 59 18.28 2.26 16.57
CA ILE A 59 18.75 0.99 15.99
C ILE A 59 17.97 0.67 14.73
N ALA A 60 16.65 0.81 14.75
CA ALA A 60 15.77 0.58 13.58
C ALA A 60 16.14 1.52 12.42
N ALA A 61 16.34 2.81 12.69
CA ALA A 61 16.74 3.79 11.69
C ALA A 61 18.12 3.45 11.09
N ALA A 62 19.09 3.06 11.93
CA ALA A 62 20.41 2.66 11.48
C ALA A 62 20.38 1.38 10.61
N MET A 63 19.52 0.41 10.96
CA MET A 63 19.32 -0.79 10.14
C MET A 63 18.72 -0.45 8.77
N MET A 64 17.70 0.40 8.72
CA MET A 64 17.07 0.84 7.46
C MET A 64 18.07 1.61 6.60
N ALA A 65 18.79 2.56 7.19
CA ALA A 65 19.80 3.35 6.50
C ALA A 65 20.88 2.48 5.84
N ARG A 66 21.42 1.52 6.62
CA ARG A 66 22.48 0.62 6.14
C ARG A 66 21.96 -0.34 5.06
N GLY A 67 20.74 -0.85 5.20
CA GLY A 67 20.17 -1.82 4.26
C GLY A 67 19.67 -1.20 2.95
N SER A 68 19.34 0.10 2.95
CA SER A 68 18.86 0.83 1.77
C SER A 68 19.89 1.78 1.16
N ASP A 69 21.11 1.82 1.70
CA ASP A 69 22.17 2.78 1.32
C ASP A 69 21.67 4.24 1.36
N THR A 70 20.89 4.56 2.38
CA THR A 70 20.28 5.88 2.59
C THR A 70 20.91 6.53 3.82
N PRO A 71 21.15 7.86 3.84
CA PRO A 71 21.60 8.55 5.05
C PRO A 71 20.66 8.34 6.22
N VAL A 72 21.19 8.07 7.42
CA VAL A 72 20.36 7.78 8.60
C VAL A 72 19.49 8.97 9.00
N GLU A 73 19.95 10.18 8.78
CA GLU A 73 19.19 11.41 9.00
C GLU A 73 17.90 11.43 8.16
N HIS A 74 17.98 11.00 6.89
CA HIS A 74 16.81 10.90 6.02
C HIS A 74 15.79 9.88 6.54
N VAL A 75 16.26 8.76 7.09
CA VAL A 75 15.36 7.76 7.72
C VAL A 75 14.74 8.32 8.99
N ARG A 76 15.51 9.04 9.83
CA ARG A 76 14.96 9.73 11.02
C ARG A 76 13.86 10.73 10.65
N ASP A 77 14.13 11.57 9.64
CA ASP A 77 13.18 12.58 9.16
C ASP A 77 11.88 11.93 8.65
N MET A 78 11.97 10.78 7.97
CA MET A 78 10.81 10.03 7.48
C MET A 78 9.87 9.60 8.63
N PHE A 79 10.42 9.29 9.82
CA PHE A 79 9.65 8.86 10.98
C PHE A 79 9.43 9.95 12.03
N ALA A 80 10.02 11.14 11.88
CA ALA A 80 9.97 12.20 12.89
C ALA A 80 8.53 12.65 13.22
N GLY A 81 7.62 12.60 12.25
CA GLY A 81 6.20 12.93 12.43
C GLY A 81 5.32 11.76 12.85
N GLU A 82 5.85 10.53 12.88
CA GLU A 82 5.08 9.33 13.19
C GLU A 82 4.96 9.16 14.71
N THR A 83 3.83 9.55 15.26
CA THR A 83 3.52 9.47 16.70
C THR A 83 2.24 8.68 16.94
N GLY A 84 1.95 8.34 18.20
CA GLY A 84 0.77 7.55 18.54
C GLY A 84 0.96 6.06 18.30
N HIS A 85 -0.12 5.29 18.46
CA HIS A 85 -0.11 3.86 18.17
C HIS A 85 0.18 3.62 16.69
N ALA A 86 1.23 2.86 16.40
CA ALA A 86 1.61 2.58 15.03
C ALA A 86 0.57 1.69 14.33
N THR A 87 0.09 2.13 13.18
CA THR A 87 -0.87 1.39 12.35
C THR A 87 -0.39 1.36 10.90
N PRO A 88 -0.81 0.38 10.08
CA PRO A 88 -0.58 0.43 8.65
C PRO A 88 -1.21 1.69 8.05
N LYS A 89 -0.53 2.29 7.08
CA LYS A 89 -1.10 3.36 6.26
C LYS A 89 -2.10 2.77 5.27
N VAL A 90 -3.08 3.57 4.86
CA VAL A 90 -4.13 3.16 3.90
C VAL A 90 -3.87 3.82 2.56
N ASP A 91 -3.69 2.99 1.52
CA ASP A 91 -3.57 3.39 0.12
C ASP A 91 -4.83 2.94 -0.63
N VAL A 92 -5.54 3.87 -1.27
CA VAL A 92 -6.74 3.58 -2.05
C VAL A 92 -6.41 3.57 -3.53
N ARG A 93 -6.98 2.62 -4.27
CA ARG A 93 -6.85 2.50 -5.73
C ARG A 93 -8.21 2.25 -6.37
N THR A 94 -8.48 2.91 -7.49
CA THR A 94 -9.79 2.85 -8.13
C THR A 94 -9.70 2.23 -9.52
N ALA A 95 -10.48 1.17 -9.74
CA ALA A 95 -10.69 0.55 -11.04
C ALA A 95 -11.93 1.17 -11.70
N VAL A 96 -11.70 1.98 -12.72
CA VAL A 96 -12.74 2.60 -13.55
C VAL A 96 -12.71 1.91 -14.91
N PHE A 97 -13.80 1.24 -15.26
CA PHE A 97 -13.90 0.50 -16.52
C PHE A 97 -14.82 1.20 -17.51
N ARG A 98 -14.54 1.03 -18.78
CA ARG A 98 -15.43 1.43 -19.87
C ARG A 98 -15.44 0.39 -21.00
N PRO A 99 -16.48 0.34 -21.84
CA PRO A 99 -16.41 -0.34 -23.12
C PRO A 99 -15.39 0.35 -24.03
N GLY A 100 -14.52 -0.44 -24.69
CA GLY A 100 -13.56 0.03 -25.68
C GLY A 100 -13.70 -0.73 -27.00
N ALA A 101 -12.92 -0.38 -28.02
CA ALA A 101 -12.99 -1.00 -29.33
C ALA A 101 -12.63 -2.50 -29.34
N ARG A 102 -11.85 -2.97 -28.36
CA ARG A 102 -11.36 -4.35 -28.24
C ARG A 102 -11.92 -5.08 -27.01
N GLY A 103 -12.96 -4.56 -26.38
CA GLY A 103 -13.53 -5.08 -25.14
C GLY A 103 -13.49 -4.06 -24.03
N VAL A 104 -13.47 -4.53 -22.79
CA VAL A 104 -13.42 -3.66 -21.61
C VAL A 104 -12.01 -3.09 -21.42
N GLU A 105 -11.93 -1.80 -21.17
CA GLU A 105 -10.70 -1.06 -20.88
C GLU A 105 -10.73 -0.52 -19.44
N ILE A 106 -9.56 -0.39 -18.81
CA ILE A 106 -9.37 0.18 -17.47
C ILE A 106 -8.66 1.53 -17.56
N LEU A 107 -9.09 2.48 -16.74
CA LEU A 107 -8.44 3.80 -16.60
C LEU A 107 -7.10 3.65 -15.87
N LEU A 108 -6.05 4.19 -16.47
CA LEU A 108 -4.76 4.39 -15.83
C LEU A 108 -4.32 5.84 -15.98
N VAL A 109 -3.49 6.28 -15.05
CA VAL A 109 -2.83 7.59 -15.03
C VAL A 109 -1.33 7.38 -15.06
N ARG A 110 -0.58 8.32 -15.68
CA ARG A 110 0.87 8.26 -15.72
C ARG A 110 1.46 9.21 -14.69
N GLU A 111 2.25 8.66 -13.81
CA GLU A 111 2.93 9.38 -12.74
C GLU A 111 4.12 10.19 -13.26
N LYS A 112 4.22 11.45 -12.89
CA LYS A 112 5.38 12.29 -13.20
C LYS A 112 6.65 11.83 -12.50
N SER A 113 6.51 11.23 -11.32
CA SER A 113 7.64 10.84 -10.46
C SER A 113 8.50 9.73 -11.05
N ASP A 114 7.92 8.82 -11.84
CA ASP A 114 8.64 7.68 -12.46
C ASP A 114 8.31 7.47 -13.93
N GLY A 115 7.37 8.24 -14.52
CA GLY A 115 6.93 8.14 -15.90
C GLY A 115 6.14 6.86 -16.22
N LEU A 116 5.70 6.11 -15.19
CA LEU A 116 5.04 4.83 -15.32
C LEU A 116 3.54 4.97 -15.03
N TRP A 117 2.77 3.97 -15.48
CA TRP A 117 1.32 3.98 -15.35
C TRP A 117 0.84 3.23 -14.11
N THR A 118 -0.26 3.71 -13.53
CA THR A 118 -0.91 3.09 -12.37
C THR A 118 -2.42 3.30 -12.40
N LEU A 119 -3.13 2.59 -11.52
CA LEU A 119 -4.51 2.93 -11.20
C LEU A 119 -4.53 4.29 -10.49
N PRO A 120 -5.51 5.16 -10.75
CA PRO A 120 -5.69 6.37 -9.96
C PRO A 120 -5.89 6.03 -8.48
N GLY A 121 -5.26 6.81 -7.61
CA GLY A 121 -5.31 6.61 -6.16
C GLY A 121 -4.02 6.94 -5.44
N GLY A 122 -4.13 7.15 -4.13
CA GLY A 122 -3.05 7.55 -3.24
C GLY A 122 -3.34 7.22 -1.78
N TRP A 123 -2.80 8.03 -0.89
CA TRP A 123 -3.07 7.91 0.54
C TRP A 123 -4.48 8.39 0.87
N ALA A 124 -5.17 7.65 1.74
CA ALA A 124 -6.42 8.14 2.32
C ALA A 124 -6.10 9.19 3.39
N ASP A 125 -6.67 10.38 3.25
CA ASP A 125 -6.48 11.46 4.19
C ASP A 125 -7.38 11.34 5.43
N VAL A 126 -6.92 11.91 6.54
CA VAL A 126 -7.71 11.97 7.78
C VAL A 126 -8.93 12.86 7.56
N GLY A 127 -10.11 12.35 7.91
CA GLY A 127 -11.38 13.07 7.73
C GLY A 127 -12.18 12.62 6.51
N GLU A 128 -11.59 11.80 5.64
CA GLU A 128 -12.28 11.18 4.52
C GLU A 128 -12.57 9.70 4.82
N SER A 129 -13.70 9.21 4.34
CA SER A 129 -13.90 7.77 4.22
C SER A 129 -13.03 7.20 3.08
N PRO A 130 -12.68 5.90 3.09
CA PRO A 130 -11.89 5.33 2.00
C PRO A 130 -12.53 5.48 0.61
N SER A 131 -13.86 5.53 0.52
CA SER A 131 -14.56 5.74 -0.74
C SER A 131 -14.52 7.20 -1.20
N GLU A 132 -14.55 8.16 -0.28
CA GLU A 132 -14.37 9.60 -0.60
C GLU A 132 -12.95 9.86 -1.08
N ALA A 133 -11.93 9.33 -0.36
CA ALA A 133 -10.54 9.40 -0.81
C ALA A 133 -10.37 8.81 -2.21
N ALA A 134 -10.93 7.62 -2.48
CA ALA A 134 -10.86 6.98 -3.78
C ALA A 134 -11.50 7.81 -4.91
N ALA A 135 -12.62 8.47 -4.65
CA ALA A 135 -13.28 9.34 -5.63
C ALA A 135 -12.50 10.63 -5.87
N ARG A 136 -11.97 11.25 -4.81
CA ARG A 136 -11.13 12.46 -4.88
C ARG A 136 -9.89 12.21 -5.73
N GLU A 137 -9.17 11.14 -5.46
CA GLU A 137 -7.96 10.77 -6.21
C GLU A 137 -8.25 10.58 -7.71
N VAL A 138 -9.36 9.92 -8.07
CA VAL A 138 -9.74 9.81 -9.50
C VAL A 138 -9.97 11.18 -10.12
N LEU A 139 -10.65 12.08 -9.43
CA LEU A 139 -10.90 13.44 -9.94
C LEU A 139 -9.59 14.22 -10.09
N GLU A 140 -8.74 14.24 -9.08
CA GLU A 140 -7.49 15.00 -9.06
C GLU A 140 -6.50 14.50 -10.13
N GLU A 141 -6.35 13.19 -10.27
CA GLU A 141 -5.38 12.60 -11.18
C GLU A 141 -5.86 12.46 -12.62
N SER A 142 -7.18 12.33 -12.85
CA SER A 142 -7.71 12.03 -14.18
C SER A 142 -8.76 13.00 -14.69
N GLY A 143 -9.34 13.86 -13.87
CA GLY A 143 -10.46 14.75 -14.23
C GLY A 143 -11.81 14.04 -14.36
N TYR A 144 -11.89 12.73 -14.09
CA TYR A 144 -13.17 12.03 -14.09
C TYR A 144 -13.87 12.15 -12.75
N VAL A 145 -15.12 12.59 -12.75
CA VAL A 145 -16.02 12.47 -11.61
C VAL A 145 -16.60 11.07 -11.59
N VAL A 146 -16.40 10.35 -10.51
CA VAL A 146 -16.84 8.96 -10.39
C VAL A 146 -17.74 8.74 -9.17
N ARG A 147 -18.54 7.72 -9.25
CA ARG A 147 -19.29 7.15 -8.12
C ARG A 147 -18.67 5.82 -7.75
N ILE A 148 -18.15 5.72 -6.54
CA ILE A 148 -17.64 4.45 -5.99
C ILE A 148 -18.82 3.49 -5.81
N THR A 149 -18.70 2.28 -6.34
CA THR A 149 -19.79 1.30 -6.36
C THR A 149 -19.54 0.12 -5.43
N ARG A 150 -18.28 -0.28 -5.26
CA ARG A 150 -17.96 -1.49 -4.50
C ARG A 150 -16.48 -1.51 -4.07
N LEU A 151 -16.22 -2.09 -2.89
CA LEU A 151 -14.88 -2.52 -2.49
C LEU A 151 -14.56 -3.86 -3.19
N LEU A 152 -13.51 -3.90 -3.98
CA LEU A 152 -13.07 -5.07 -4.75
C LEU A 152 -12.08 -5.94 -3.99
N ALA A 153 -11.11 -5.30 -3.32
CA ALA A 153 -10.10 -6.03 -2.57
C ALA A 153 -9.49 -5.18 -1.44
N VAL A 154 -8.99 -5.87 -0.40
CA VAL A 154 -8.14 -5.34 0.66
C VAL A 154 -6.89 -6.20 0.73
N PHE A 155 -5.73 -5.65 0.39
CA PHE A 155 -4.48 -6.39 0.33
C PHE A 155 -3.43 -5.80 1.29
N ASP A 156 -2.77 -6.66 2.05
CA ASP A 156 -1.49 -6.32 2.70
C ASP A 156 -0.41 -6.26 1.61
N LYS A 157 0.15 -5.06 1.38
CA LYS A 157 1.13 -4.85 0.33
C LYS A 157 2.31 -5.83 0.38
N ARG A 158 2.69 -6.33 1.56
CA ARG A 158 3.80 -7.28 1.75
C ARG A 158 3.51 -8.66 1.16
N LYS A 159 2.23 -9.08 1.13
CA LYS A 159 1.83 -10.38 0.58
C LYS A 159 1.76 -10.41 -0.95
N HIS A 160 2.13 -9.31 -1.59
CA HIS A 160 2.15 -9.15 -3.03
C HIS A 160 3.55 -8.69 -3.47
N PRO A 161 4.06 -9.07 -4.65
CA PRO A 161 5.43 -8.81 -5.09
C PRO A 161 5.68 -7.33 -5.46
N HIS A 162 5.30 -6.43 -4.56
CA HIS A 162 5.69 -5.03 -4.64
C HIS A 162 7.14 -4.84 -4.19
N PRO A 163 7.84 -3.83 -4.71
CA PRO A 163 9.13 -3.45 -4.15
C PRO A 163 9.02 -3.13 -2.66
N PRO A 164 10.04 -3.49 -1.85
CA PRO A 164 10.09 -3.19 -0.43
C PRO A 164 9.95 -1.69 -0.13
N GLN A 165 9.35 -1.37 1.02
CA GLN A 165 9.17 0.02 1.47
C GLN A 165 9.21 0.12 3.00
N ALA A 166 9.44 1.34 3.52
CA ALA A 166 9.63 1.57 4.96
C ALA A 166 8.37 1.40 5.82
N PHE A 167 7.17 1.56 5.25
CA PHE A 167 5.90 1.50 5.98
C PHE A 167 5.13 0.21 5.69
N TYR A 168 4.31 -0.22 6.67
CA TYR A 168 3.23 -1.17 6.42
C TYR A 168 2.08 -0.47 5.71
N VAL A 169 1.49 -1.11 4.71
CA VAL A 169 0.42 -0.51 3.89
C VAL A 169 -0.66 -1.52 3.58
N TYR A 170 -1.90 -1.14 3.84
CA TYR A 170 -3.07 -1.82 3.28
C TYR A 170 -3.53 -1.10 2.03
N LYS A 171 -3.72 -1.85 0.95
CA LYS A 171 -4.23 -1.35 -0.32
C LYS A 171 -5.69 -1.72 -0.48
N LEU A 172 -6.55 -0.70 -0.62
CA LEU A 172 -7.97 -0.86 -0.83
C LEU A 172 -8.29 -0.58 -2.31
N PHE A 173 -8.84 -1.56 -2.99
CA PHE A 173 -9.22 -1.44 -4.39
C PHE A 173 -10.73 -1.27 -4.53
N PHE A 174 -11.16 -0.20 -5.18
CA PHE A 174 -12.56 0.12 -5.40
C PHE A 174 -12.94 0.01 -6.88
N ALA A 175 -14.18 -0.40 -7.14
CA ALA A 175 -14.81 -0.21 -8.45
C ALA A 175 -15.54 1.13 -8.46
N ALA A 176 -15.51 1.81 -9.60
CA ALA A 176 -16.26 3.04 -9.79
C ALA A 176 -16.87 3.13 -11.19
N GLU A 177 -17.95 3.91 -11.29
CA GLU A 177 -18.62 4.28 -12.53
C GLU A 177 -18.39 5.77 -12.80
N ILE A 178 -18.13 6.10 -14.07
CA ILE A 178 -17.99 7.50 -14.50
C ILE A 178 -19.37 8.17 -14.46
N VAL A 179 -19.45 9.30 -13.78
CA VAL A 179 -20.62 10.17 -13.73
C VAL A 179 -20.48 11.29 -14.76
N SER A 180 -19.31 11.90 -14.82
CA SER A 180 -18.97 12.95 -15.79
C SER A 180 -17.44 13.04 -15.93
N SER A 181 -16.99 13.82 -16.90
CA SER A 181 -15.57 14.17 -17.04
C SER A 181 -15.42 15.68 -17.00
N ASP A 182 -14.39 16.16 -16.32
CA ASP A 182 -13.90 17.52 -16.51
C ASP A 182 -13.07 17.52 -17.78
N GLU A 183 -13.40 18.38 -18.75
CA GLU A 183 -12.69 18.49 -20.01
C GLU A 183 -11.24 19.00 -19.83
N THR A 184 -10.90 19.53 -18.66
CA THR A 184 -9.56 20.06 -18.37
C THR A 184 -8.55 18.95 -18.03
N GLY A 185 -9.00 17.70 -17.82
CA GLY A 185 -8.16 16.62 -17.28
C GLY A 185 -7.95 16.77 -15.77
N GLY A 186 -7.11 15.96 -15.15
CA GLY A 186 -6.76 16.08 -13.75
C GLY A 186 -6.04 17.40 -13.40
N ASP A 187 -5.77 17.62 -12.11
CA ASP A 187 -5.13 18.88 -11.64
C ASP A 187 -3.67 19.04 -12.12
N GLY A 188 -3.11 18.02 -12.75
CA GLY A 188 -1.79 18.02 -13.36
C GLY A 188 -0.63 18.16 -12.37
N LYS A 189 -0.85 17.94 -11.07
CA LYS A 189 0.23 18.03 -10.08
C LYS A 189 1.10 16.78 -10.09
N GLU A 190 0.50 15.61 -9.93
CA GLU A 190 1.19 14.33 -9.76
C GLU A 190 1.24 13.50 -11.04
N THR A 191 0.24 13.64 -11.91
CA THR A 191 0.10 12.90 -13.16
C THR A 191 0.21 13.83 -14.39
N ASP A 192 0.61 13.27 -15.54
CA ASP A 192 0.78 14.02 -16.80
C ASP A 192 0.08 13.35 -18.00
N ALA A 193 -0.50 12.19 -17.84
CA ALA A 193 -1.29 11.52 -18.86
C ALA A 193 -2.37 10.63 -18.25
N VAL A 194 -3.49 10.54 -18.95
CA VAL A 194 -4.66 9.74 -18.57
C VAL A 194 -5.09 8.95 -19.82
N ALA A 195 -5.28 7.64 -19.68
CA ALA A 195 -5.76 6.82 -20.79
C ALA A 195 -6.45 5.54 -20.29
N PHE A 196 -7.24 4.94 -21.17
CA PHE A 196 -7.84 3.63 -20.96
C PHE A 196 -7.10 2.56 -21.73
N PHE A 197 -6.91 1.39 -21.11
CA PHE A 197 -6.14 0.30 -21.68
C PHE A 197 -6.92 -1.02 -21.60
N ALA A 198 -6.87 -1.78 -22.69
CA ALA A 198 -7.33 -3.16 -22.71
C ALA A 198 -6.35 -4.06 -21.92
N PRO A 199 -6.79 -5.21 -21.37
CA PRO A 199 -5.97 -6.07 -20.52
C PRO A 199 -4.73 -6.63 -21.22
N ASP A 200 -4.76 -6.77 -22.55
CA ASP A 200 -3.66 -7.25 -23.40
C ASP A 200 -2.73 -6.13 -23.90
N LEU A 201 -3.02 -4.86 -23.60
CA LEU A 201 -2.30 -3.68 -24.05
C LEU A 201 -1.87 -2.76 -22.90
N LEU A 202 -1.66 -3.32 -21.71
CA LEU A 202 -1.23 -2.52 -20.56
C LEU A 202 0.16 -1.92 -20.81
N PRO A 203 0.34 -0.62 -20.50
CA PRO A 203 1.63 0.05 -20.61
C PRO A 203 2.57 -0.39 -19.48
N PRO A 204 3.85 0.04 -19.49
CA PRO A 204 4.75 -0.18 -18.35
C PRO A 204 4.17 0.39 -17.04
N LEU A 205 4.03 -0.46 -16.02
CA LEU A 205 3.35 -0.12 -14.78
C LEU A 205 4.32 0.33 -13.68
N SER A 206 3.88 1.28 -12.85
CA SER A 206 4.51 1.63 -11.58
C SER A 206 4.26 0.51 -10.56
N VAL A 207 5.12 -0.51 -10.55
CA VAL A 207 4.97 -1.69 -9.68
C VAL A 207 5.05 -1.37 -8.19
N LYS A 208 5.52 -0.18 -7.82
CA LYS A 208 5.42 0.34 -6.44
C LYS A 208 3.98 0.60 -6.05
N ARG A 209 3.10 0.90 -7.02
CA ARG A 209 1.70 1.33 -6.84
C ARG A 209 0.69 0.26 -7.23
N ALA A 210 0.82 -0.31 -8.43
CA ALA A 210 -0.08 -1.36 -8.94
C ALA A 210 0.71 -2.44 -9.68
N LEU A 211 0.35 -3.69 -9.46
CA LEU A 211 0.97 -4.85 -10.10
C LEU A 211 0.13 -5.35 -11.28
N PRO A 212 0.75 -5.92 -12.33
CA PRO A 212 0.01 -6.52 -13.44
C PRO A 212 -1.01 -7.57 -12.97
N GLY A 213 -0.63 -8.43 -11.99
CA GLY A 213 -1.52 -9.44 -11.42
C GLY A 213 -2.72 -8.84 -10.69
N GLN A 214 -2.54 -7.71 -10.00
CA GLN A 214 -3.66 -6.98 -9.37
C GLN A 214 -4.63 -6.44 -10.42
N ILE A 215 -4.12 -5.83 -11.49
CA ILE A 215 -4.97 -5.32 -12.59
C ILE A 215 -5.72 -6.49 -13.27
N ALA A 216 -5.07 -7.63 -13.52
CA ALA A 216 -5.73 -8.82 -14.05
C ALA A 216 -6.86 -9.32 -13.14
N THR A 217 -6.62 -9.32 -11.82
CA THR A 217 -7.65 -9.65 -10.82
C THR A 217 -8.83 -8.69 -10.88
N LEU A 218 -8.59 -7.37 -11.04
CA LEU A 218 -9.65 -6.38 -11.15
C LEU A 218 -10.51 -6.58 -12.41
N PHE A 219 -9.90 -6.92 -13.55
CA PHE A 219 -10.65 -7.30 -14.75
C PHE A 219 -11.51 -8.55 -14.52
N ALA A 220 -10.98 -9.57 -13.85
CA ALA A 220 -11.73 -10.78 -13.51
C ALA A 220 -12.93 -10.48 -12.59
N LEU A 221 -12.75 -9.64 -11.57
CA LEU A 221 -13.82 -9.21 -10.67
C LEU A 221 -14.88 -8.35 -11.39
N HIS A 222 -14.46 -7.53 -12.35
CA HIS A 222 -15.38 -6.77 -13.19
C HIS A 222 -16.23 -7.70 -14.06
N ALA A 223 -15.61 -8.67 -14.73
CA ALA A 223 -16.30 -9.65 -15.57
C ALA A 223 -17.28 -10.55 -14.78
N ALA A 224 -16.94 -10.91 -13.53
CA ALA A 224 -17.82 -11.66 -12.63
C ALA A 224 -19.01 -10.82 -12.11
N GLY A 225 -18.98 -9.51 -12.26
CA GLY A 225 -20.08 -8.61 -11.94
C GLY A 225 -20.32 -8.42 -10.44
N ALA A 226 -21.53 -7.99 -10.09
CA ALA A 226 -21.90 -7.63 -8.72
C ALA A 226 -21.88 -8.82 -7.72
N ALA A 227 -21.97 -10.05 -8.23
CA ALA A 227 -21.96 -11.26 -7.39
C ALA A 227 -20.55 -11.68 -6.92
N ALA A 228 -19.48 -11.11 -7.48
CA ALA A 228 -18.12 -11.43 -7.06
C ALA A 228 -17.88 -10.95 -5.61
N ALA A 229 -17.33 -11.84 -4.78
CA ALA A 229 -16.96 -11.49 -3.41
C ALA A 229 -15.78 -10.49 -3.40
N THR A 230 -15.72 -9.63 -2.36
CA THR A 230 -14.54 -8.84 -2.07
C THR A 230 -13.39 -9.77 -1.69
N LEU A 231 -12.21 -9.56 -2.29
CA LEU A 231 -11.01 -10.33 -1.97
C LEU A 231 -10.26 -9.69 -0.80
N PHE A 232 -9.58 -10.51 -0.03
CA PHE A 232 -8.67 -10.04 1.03
C PHE A 232 -7.61 -11.10 1.32
N ASP A 233 -6.48 -10.70 1.93
CA ASP A 233 -5.40 -11.58 2.37
C ASP A 233 -5.68 -12.27 3.69
#